data_48988643ade30b53b535b551034f07ca
#
_entry.id   48988643ade30b53b535b551034f07ca
#
_cell.length_a   1.000
_cell.length_b   1.000
_cell.length_c   1.000
_cell.angle_alpha   90.00
_cell.angle_beta   90.00
_cell.angle_gamma   90.00
#
_symmetry.space_group_name_H-M   'P 1'
#
loop_
_entity.id
_entity.type
_entity.pdbx_description
1 polymer ?
#
loop_
_entity_poly.entity_id
_entity_poly.type
_entity_poly.pdbx_seq_one_letter_code
_entity_poly.pdbx_strand_id
1 'polypeptide(L)'
;LYPLAAWKISTGNFAIGTNNLSAVIGSIVPLGPWMVWLAGGAFALALTAWLVKVFVEVRAGILNMPKTLFIALTVFASFFVPALGNLDTAFQGMNVWHSLQYLALTWVINNVRLGRGEIKRASLVERLSKDGSTRSYYLFNIGLTVADVVLAGAIFLILRYGAGLSFDAAFDRGYYIAVLSFLWVHYFHDHFLFTQPEVIGSVAQLSPA
;
A
#
# COMPACT_ATOMS: atom_id res chain seq x y z
N LEU A 1 9.52 7.69 1.34
CA LEU A 1 8.33 8.49 1.60
C LEU A 1 8.57 9.55 2.70
N TYR A 2 9.07 9.17 3.90
CA TYR A 2 9.24 10.08 5.04
C TYR A 2 10.05 11.35 4.75
N PRO A 3 11.20 11.33 4.06
CA PRO A 3 11.93 12.56 3.75
C PRO A 3 11.13 13.55 2.91
N LEU A 4 10.35 13.05 1.95
CA LEU A 4 9.50 13.87 1.08
C LEU A 4 8.29 14.42 1.83
N ALA A 5 7.67 13.63 2.70
CA ALA A 5 6.58 14.10 3.56
C ALA A 5 7.08 15.20 4.50
N ALA A 6 8.23 15.00 5.16
CA ALA A 6 8.84 16.00 6.03
C ALA A 6 9.17 17.29 5.27
N TRP A 7 9.69 17.19 4.05
CA TRP A 7 9.95 18.34 3.19
C TRP A 7 8.67 19.08 2.81
N LYS A 8 7.63 18.36 2.34
CA LYS A 8 6.34 18.98 1.97
C LYS A 8 5.65 19.66 3.15
N ILE A 9 5.72 19.08 4.35
CA ILE A 9 5.19 19.69 5.57
C ILE A 9 5.98 20.98 5.91
N SER A 10 7.31 20.92 5.88
CA SER A 10 8.18 22.06 6.20
C SER A 10 8.03 23.22 5.22
N THR A 11 7.64 22.96 3.98
CA THR A 11 7.40 23.97 2.93
C THR A 11 5.94 24.44 2.85
N GLY A 12 5.05 23.94 3.73
CA GLY A 12 3.63 24.31 3.72
C GLY A 12 2.82 23.66 2.59
N ASN A 13 3.37 22.67 1.90
CA ASN A 13 2.76 22.00 0.74
C ASN A 13 2.19 20.61 1.07
N PHE A 14 1.73 20.41 2.30
CA PHE A 14 1.12 19.17 2.74
C PHE A 14 -0.40 19.30 2.67
N ALA A 15 -0.96 18.95 1.52
CA ALA A 15 -2.39 19.04 1.27
C ALA A 15 -2.98 17.67 0.91
N ILE A 16 -4.20 17.41 1.36
CA ILE A 16 -5.05 16.27 0.97
C ILE A 16 -6.35 16.83 0.40
N GLY A 17 -6.61 16.57 -0.87
CA GLY A 17 -7.69 17.20 -1.61
C GLY A 17 -7.53 18.72 -1.58
N THR A 18 -8.59 19.42 -1.23
CA THR A 18 -8.62 20.88 -1.10
C THR A 18 -8.08 21.39 0.25
N ASN A 19 -7.76 20.48 1.19
CA ASN A 19 -7.39 20.85 2.56
C ASN A 19 -5.88 20.86 2.76
N ASN A 20 -5.31 22.03 3.09
CA ASN A 20 -3.92 22.13 3.50
C ASN A 20 -3.78 21.77 4.98
N LEU A 21 -3.11 20.65 5.25
CA LEU A 21 -2.91 20.10 6.59
C LEU A 21 -1.58 20.53 7.23
N SER A 22 -0.76 21.32 6.54
CA SER A 22 0.58 21.71 7.03
C SER A 22 0.51 22.40 8.38
N ALA A 23 -0.46 23.32 8.56
CA ALA A 23 -0.64 24.06 9.81
C ALA A 23 -1.10 23.14 10.96
N VAL A 24 -2.03 22.22 10.69
CA VAL A 24 -2.56 21.29 11.68
C VAL A 24 -1.46 20.33 12.14
N ILE A 25 -0.73 19.75 11.19
CA ILE A 25 0.36 18.81 11.53
C ILE A 25 1.51 19.54 12.21
N GLY A 26 1.85 20.75 11.77
CA GLY A 26 2.88 21.58 12.39
C GLY A 26 2.55 22.00 13.83
N SER A 27 1.27 22.04 14.21
CA SER A 27 0.86 22.28 15.60
C SER A 27 0.98 21.05 16.51
N ILE A 28 0.88 19.85 15.95
CA ILE A 28 0.95 18.57 16.68
C ILE A 28 2.40 18.08 16.77
N VAL A 29 3.13 18.20 15.68
CA VAL A 29 4.53 17.75 15.59
C VAL A 29 5.39 18.98 15.25
N PRO A 30 6.35 19.36 16.09
CA PRO A 30 7.24 20.48 15.83
C PRO A 30 8.19 20.15 14.69
N LEU A 31 7.70 20.29 13.46
CA LEU A 31 8.42 19.96 12.22
C LEU A 31 9.26 21.15 11.79
N GLY A 32 10.53 21.14 12.15
CA GLY A 32 11.51 22.06 11.59
C GLY A 32 12.28 21.44 10.40
N PRO A 33 13.05 22.27 9.66
CA PRO A 33 13.90 21.80 8.56
C PRO A 33 14.86 20.67 8.95
N TRP A 34 15.22 20.55 10.22
CA TRP A 34 16.07 19.50 10.75
C TRP A 34 15.49 18.09 10.57
N MET A 35 14.15 17.94 10.58
CA MET A 35 13.51 16.65 10.34
C MET A 35 13.71 16.15 8.91
N VAL A 36 13.80 17.06 7.93
CA VAL A 36 14.11 16.71 6.54
C VAL A 36 15.50 16.08 6.47
N TRP A 37 16.46 16.69 7.14
CA TRP A 37 17.84 16.19 7.19
C TRP A 37 17.95 14.88 7.97
N LEU A 38 17.24 14.76 9.10
CA LEU A 38 17.21 13.52 9.87
C LEU A 38 16.60 12.37 9.08
N ALA A 39 15.40 12.58 8.51
CA ALA A 39 14.73 11.56 7.71
C ALA A 39 15.50 11.22 6.42
N GLY A 40 16.06 12.24 5.75
CA GLY A 40 16.88 12.09 4.56
C GLY A 40 18.18 11.32 4.85
N GLY A 41 18.84 11.67 5.95
CA GLY A 41 20.06 10.98 6.40
C GLY A 41 19.78 9.51 6.76
N ALA A 42 18.74 9.25 7.53
CA ALA A 42 18.33 7.88 7.86
C ALA A 42 17.99 7.06 6.61
N PHE A 43 17.27 7.66 5.66
CA PHE A 43 16.98 7.01 4.38
C PHE A 43 18.26 6.72 3.58
N ALA A 44 19.17 7.68 3.47
CA ALA A 44 20.42 7.52 2.74
C ALA A 44 21.30 6.42 3.36
N LEU A 45 21.38 6.37 4.70
CA LEU A 45 22.11 5.30 5.41
C LEU A 45 21.48 3.93 5.15
N ALA A 46 20.17 3.80 5.27
CA ALA A 46 19.46 2.55 5.01
C ALA A 46 19.63 2.08 3.56
N LEU A 47 19.51 3.01 2.60
CA LEU A 47 19.70 2.72 1.18
C LEU A 47 21.13 2.27 0.90
N THR A 48 22.12 2.96 1.46
CA THR A 48 23.55 2.60 1.32
C THR A 48 23.81 1.21 1.91
N ALA A 49 23.33 0.94 3.11
CA ALA A 49 23.47 -0.37 3.74
C ALA A 49 22.83 -1.48 2.89
N TRP A 50 21.65 -1.23 2.32
CA TRP A 50 21.02 -2.18 1.42
C TRP A 50 21.81 -2.39 0.12
N LEU A 51 22.34 -1.34 -0.49
CA LEU A 51 23.17 -1.45 -1.70
C LEU A 51 24.47 -2.22 -1.43
N VAL A 52 25.13 -1.97 -0.28
CA VAL A 52 26.31 -2.74 0.15
C VAL A 52 25.95 -4.22 0.33
N LYS A 53 24.84 -4.51 0.99
CA LYS A 53 24.34 -5.88 1.15
C LYS A 53 24.12 -6.56 -0.21
N VAL A 54 23.42 -5.88 -1.15
CA VAL A 54 23.18 -6.41 -2.51
C VAL A 54 24.51 -6.68 -3.21
N PHE A 55 25.46 -5.76 -3.13
CA PHE A 55 26.79 -5.94 -3.72
C PHE A 55 27.52 -7.16 -3.16
N VAL A 56 27.49 -7.36 -1.85
CA VAL A 56 28.08 -8.54 -1.19
C VAL A 56 27.39 -9.83 -1.63
N GLU A 57 26.07 -9.86 -1.69
CA GLU A 57 25.28 -11.01 -2.15
C GLU A 57 25.58 -11.37 -3.62
N VAL A 58 25.73 -10.35 -4.49
CA VAL A 58 26.14 -10.56 -5.89
C VAL A 58 27.54 -11.20 -5.95
N ARG A 59 28.49 -10.64 -5.18
CA ARG A 59 29.87 -11.16 -5.13
C ARG A 59 29.95 -12.60 -4.62
N ALA A 60 29.11 -12.94 -3.66
CA ALA A 60 29.02 -14.27 -3.07
C ALA A 60 28.21 -15.26 -3.92
N GLY A 61 27.54 -14.83 -4.98
CA GLY A 61 26.68 -15.68 -5.82
C GLY A 61 25.39 -16.15 -5.15
N ILE A 62 24.96 -15.48 -4.07
CA ILE A 62 23.78 -15.83 -3.25
C ILE A 62 22.64 -14.82 -3.40
N LEU A 63 22.68 -13.96 -4.42
CA LEU A 63 21.69 -12.93 -4.62
C LEU A 63 20.29 -13.52 -4.86
N ASN A 64 19.34 -13.16 -4.02
CA ASN A 64 17.92 -13.44 -4.28
C ASN A 64 17.33 -12.34 -5.16
N MET A 65 17.34 -12.57 -6.49
CA MET A 65 16.87 -11.60 -7.49
C MET A 65 15.41 -11.15 -7.28
N PRO A 66 14.42 -12.03 -7.07
CA PRO A 66 13.04 -11.60 -6.83
C PRO A 66 12.90 -10.66 -5.65
N LYS A 67 13.54 -10.98 -4.51
CA LYS A 67 13.55 -10.15 -3.31
C LYS A 67 14.20 -8.79 -3.58
N THR A 68 15.35 -8.78 -4.24
CA THR A 68 16.10 -7.56 -4.53
C THR A 68 15.32 -6.65 -5.47
N LEU A 69 14.75 -7.20 -6.53
CA LEU A 69 13.90 -6.46 -7.47
C LEU A 69 12.65 -5.88 -6.78
N PHE A 70 12.01 -6.67 -5.92
CA PHE A 70 10.84 -6.23 -5.17
C PHE A 70 11.17 -5.04 -4.25
N ILE A 71 12.29 -5.09 -3.52
CA ILE A 71 12.74 -3.98 -2.68
C ILE A 71 13.10 -2.76 -3.53
N ALA A 72 13.83 -2.95 -4.64
CA ALA A 72 14.19 -1.86 -5.54
C ALA A 72 12.96 -1.13 -6.09
N LEU A 73 11.96 -1.88 -6.57
CA LEU A 73 10.70 -1.32 -7.07
C LEU A 73 9.91 -0.61 -5.95
N THR A 74 9.91 -1.15 -4.74
CA THR A 74 9.27 -0.51 -3.59
C THR A 74 9.95 0.82 -3.25
N VAL A 75 11.28 0.86 -3.22
CA VAL A 75 12.04 2.09 -2.98
C VAL A 75 11.76 3.10 -4.10
N PHE A 76 11.80 2.65 -5.35
CA PHE A 76 11.50 3.50 -6.51
C PHE A 76 10.10 4.11 -6.43
N ALA A 77 9.06 3.29 -6.27
CA ALA A 77 7.68 3.75 -6.18
C ALA A 77 7.46 4.69 -4.98
N SER A 78 8.04 4.35 -3.82
CA SER A 78 7.93 5.15 -2.59
C SER A 78 8.63 6.51 -2.66
N PHE A 79 9.57 6.69 -3.55
CA PHE A 79 10.31 7.94 -3.71
C PHE A 79 9.82 8.76 -4.89
N PHE A 80 9.74 8.18 -6.08
CA PHE A 80 9.44 8.92 -7.31
C PHE A 80 7.97 9.34 -7.40
N VAL A 81 7.04 8.49 -7.00
CA VAL A 81 5.61 8.85 -7.05
C VAL A 81 5.31 10.04 -6.16
N PRO A 82 5.74 10.09 -4.87
CA PRO A 82 5.56 11.26 -4.04
C PRO A 82 6.37 12.48 -4.47
N ALA A 83 7.52 12.30 -5.11
CA ALA A 83 8.35 13.40 -5.56
C ALA A 83 7.72 14.19 -6.71
N LEU A 84 7.04 13.48 -7.61
CA LEU A 84 6.44 14.06 -8.84
C LEU A 84 5.04 14.61 -8.63
N GLY A 85 4.35 14.20 -7.55
CA GLY A 85 2.97 14.56 -7.28
C GLY A 85 2.76 15.37 -6.01
N ASN A 86 1.51 15.80 -5.81
CA ASN A 86 1.04 16.27 -4.52
C ASN A 86 0.91 15.07 -3.55
N LEU A 87 0.48 15.34 -2.32
CA LEU A 87 0.32 14.29 -1.31
C LEU A 87 -0.77 13.27 -1.69
N ASP A 88 -1.83 13.72 -2.37
CA ASP A 88 -2.89 12.82 -2.86
C ASP A 88 -2.33 11.82 -3.86
N THR A 89 -1.57 12.28 -4.85
CA THR A 89 -0.89 11.42 -5.83
C THR A 89 0.08 10.46 -5.13
N ALA A 90 0.81 10.94 -4.11
CA ALA A 90 1.72 10.13 -3.32
C ALA A 90 0.98 9.02 -2.57
N PHE A 91 -0.11 9.37 -1.89
CA PHE A 91 -0.94 8.46 -1.13
C PHE A 91 -1.57 7.40 -2.05
N GLN A 92 -2.13 7.83 -3.19
CA GLN A 92 -2.72 6.96 -4.20
C GLN A 92 -1.69 5.98 -4.78
N GLY A 93 -0.54 6.49 -5.20
CA GLY A 93 0.51 5.65 -5.78
C GLY A 93 1.02 4.60 -4.81
N MET A 94 1.19 4.97 -3.53
CA MET A 94 1.59 4.02 -2.49
C MET A 94 0.50 2.99 -2.19
N ASN A 95 -0.77 3.38 -2.14
CA ASN A 95 -1.88 2.46 -1.94
C ASN A 95 -2.01 1.46 -3.09
N VAL A 96 -1.89 1.91 -4.34
CA VAL A 96 -1.92 1.03 -5.51
C VAL A 96 -0.77 0.03 -5.46
N TRP A 97 0.46 0.49 -5.17
CA TRP A 97 1.62 -0.38 -5.04
C TRP A 97 1.44 -1.42 -3.93
N HIS A 98 1.04 -0.97 -2.74
CA HIS A 98 0.78 -1.85 -1.60
C HIS A 98 -0.33 -2.85 -1.89
N SER A 99 -1.41 -2.42 -2.53
CA SER A 99 -2.52 -3.29 -2.93
C SER A 99 -2.07 -4.40 -3.89
N LEU A 100 -1.23 -4.08 -4.87
CA LEU A 100 -0.67 -5.08 -5.80
C LEU A 100 0.23 -6.09 -5.06
N GLN A 101 1.07 -5.62 -4.13
CA GLN A 101 1.88 -6.50 -3.28
C GLN A 101 1.01 -7.43 -2.44
N TYR A 102 -0.03 -6.88 -1.82
CA TYR A 102 -0.95 -7.63 -0.97
C TYR A 102 -1.75 -8.67 -1.76
N LEU A 103 -2.24 -8.33 -2.95
CA LEU A 103 -2.94 -9.27 -3.83
C LEU A 103 -2.05 -10.46 -4.21
N ALA A 104 -0.78 -10.21 -4.55
CA ALA A 104 0.15 -11.27 -4.88
C ALA A 104 0.41 -12.18 -3.66
N LEU A 105 0.65 -11.58 -2.48
CA LEU A 105 0.91 -12.31 -1.25
C LEU A 105 -0.29 -13.16 -0.82
N THR A 106 -1.48 -12.59 -0.82
CA THR A 106 -2.70 -13.30 -0.42
C THR A 106 -3.04 -14.45 -1.37
N TRP A 107 -2.81 -14.27 -2.67
CA TRP A 107 -2.98 -15.35 -3.64
C TRP A 107 -2.03 -16.53 -3.34
N VAL A 108 -0.74 -16.24 -3.11
CA VAL A 108 0.26 -17.27 -2.78
C VAL A 108 -0.10 -18.00 -1.48
N ILE A 109 -0.45 -17.26 -0.41
CA ILE A 109 -0.83 -17.84 0.87
C ILE A 109 -2.05 -18.75 0.71
N ASN A 110 -3.08 -18.28 0.02
CA ASN A 110 -4.30 -19.06 -0.18
C ASN A 110 -4.06 -20.31 -1.05
N ASN A 111 -3.23 -20.21 -2.08
CA ASN A 111 -2.84 -21.34 -2.91
C ASN A 111 -2.12 -22.42 -2.09
N VAL A 112 -1.17 -22.03 -1.25
CA VAL A 112 -0.45 -22.92 -0.33
C VAL A 112 -1.41 -23.59 0.67
N ARG A 113 -2.29 -22.82 1.29
CA ARG A 113 -3.27 -23.32 2.27
C ARG A 113 -4.28 -24.28 1.62
N LEU A 114 -4.67 -24.00 0.37
CA LEU A 114 -5.53 -24.91 -0.39
C LEU A 114 -4.82 -26.24 -0.65
N GLY A 115 -3.54 -26.20 -1.09
CA GLY A 115 -2.73 -27.41 -1.30
C GLY A 115 -2.55 -28.27 -0.05
N ARG A 116 -2.62 -27.65 1.15
CA ARG A 116 -2.58 -28.35 2.44
C ARG A 116 -3.94 -28.83 2.95
N GLY A 117 -5.02 -28.54 2.23
CA GLY A 117 -6.38 -28.90 2.65
C GLY A 117 -6.91 -28.09 3.84
N GLU A 118 -6.32 -26.92 4.13
CA GLU A 118 -6.71 -26.05 5.24
C GLU A 118 -7.97 -25.23 4.93
N ILE A 119 -8.29 -25.01 3.66
CA ILE A 119 -9.47 -24.25 3.22
C ILE A 119 -10.66 -25.19 3.09
N LYS A 120 -11.43 -25.36 4.17
CA LYS A 120 -12.50 -26.38 4.22
C LYS A 120 -13.93 -25.87 3.99
N ARG A 121 -14.21 -24.57 4.03
CA ARG A 121 -15.60 -24.06 3.99
C ARG A 121 -15.77 -22.71 3.26
N ALA A 122 -14.82 -22.35 2.42
CA ALA A 122 -14.84 -21.07 1.70
C ALA A 122 -14.80 -21.31 0.18
N SER A 123 -15.92 -21.73 -0.40
CA SER A 123 -16.02 -22.12 -1.82
C SER A 123 -15.50 -21.06 -2.79
N LEU A 124 -15.70 -19.77 -2.49
CA LEU A 124 -15.17 -18.68 -3.30
C LEU A 124 -13.65 -18.61 -3.22
N VAL A 125 -13.09 -18.63 -2.00
CA VAL A 125 -11.63 -18.60 -1.78
C VAL A 125 -10.98 -19.83 -2.43
N GLU A 126 -11.59 -21.00 -2.27
CA GLU A 126 -11.12 -22.24 -2.92
C GLU A 126 -11.06 -22.09 -4.45
N ARG A 127 -12.14 -21.60 -5.06
CA ARG A 127 -12.20 -21.40 -6.53
C ARG A 127 -11.17 -20.40 -7.04
N LEU A 128 -10.93 -19.34 -6.30
CA LEU A 128 -9.99 -18.28 -6.66
C LEU A 128 -8.53 -18.63 -6.34
N SER A 129 -8.29 -19.66 -5.53
CA SER A 129 -6.95 -20.07 -5.07
C SER A 129 -6.40 -21.32 -5.77
N LYS A 130 -7.17 -21.98 -6.64
CA LYS A 130 -6.71 -23.15 -7.41
C LYS A 130 -5.59 -22.78 -8.38
N ASP A 131 -4.71 -23.73 -8.64
CA ASP A 131 -3.72 -23.60 -9.71
C ASP A 131 -4.40 -23.26 -11.04
N GLY A 132 -3.84 -22.29 -11.77
CA GLY A 132 -4.44 -21.76 -12.99
C GLY A 132 -5.56 -20.74 -12.79
N SER A 133 -5.99 -20.45 -11.55
CA SER A 133 -7.05 -19.48 -11.25
C SER A 133 -6.56 -18.01 -11.14
N THR A 134 -5.28 -17.76 -11.36
CA THR A 134 -4.68 -16.41 -11.22
C THR A 134 -5.49 -15.34 -11.96
N ARG A 135 -5.90 -15.62 -13.20
CA ARG A 135 -6.75 -14.69 -13.98
C ARG A 135 -8.09 -14.40 -13.29
N SER A 136 -8.75 -15.44 -12.80
CA SER A 136 -10.05 -15.30 -12.11
C SER A 136 -9.90 -14.53 -10.80
N TYR A 137 -8.81 -14.75 -10.07
CA TYR A 137 -8.48 -14.00 -8.85
C TYR A 137 -8.31 -12.52 -9.13
N TYR A 138 -7.50 -12.14 -10.12
CA TYR A 138 -7.30 -10.74 -10.47
C TYR A 138 -8.58 -10.10 -11.03
N LEU A 139 -9.34 -10.79 -11.87
CA LEU A 139 -10.62 -10.28 -12.38
C LEU A 139 -11.63 -10.04 -11.25
N PHE A 140 -11.69 -10.93 -10.27
CA PHE A 140 -12.53 -10.73 -9.09
C PHE A 140 -12.12 -9.46 -8.31
N ASN A 141 -10.83 -9.24 -8.09
CA ASN A 141 -10.33 -8.05 -7.39
C ASN A 141 -10.55 -6.77 -8.21
N ILE A 142 -10.41 -6.82 -9.53
CA ILE A 142 -10.78 -5.70 -10.42
C ILE A 142 -12.28 -5.41 -10.29
N GLY A 143 -13.12 -6.43 -10.23
CA GLY A 143 -14.55 -6.28 -9.99
C GLY A 143 -14.87 -5.59 -8.67
N LEU A 144 -14.16 -5.93 -7.59
CA LEU A 144 -14.28 -5.23 -6.30
C LEU A 144 -13.83 -3.77 -6.40
N THR A 145 -12.75 -3.48 -7.13
CA THR A 145 -12.29 -2.10 -7.36
C THR A 145 -13.32 -1.29 -8.14
N VAL A 146 -13.95 -1.88 -9.16
CA VAL A 146 -15.04 -1.23 -9.89
C VAL A 146 -16.24 -0.96 -8.97
N ALA A 147 -16.59 -1.90 -8.12
CA ALA A 147 -17.66 -1.71 -7.13
C ALA A 147 -17.36 -0.55 -6.16
N ASP A 148 -16.10 -0.42 -5.73
CA ASP A 148 -15.65 0.71 -4.89
C ASP A 148 -15.77 2.05 -5.62
N VAL A 149 -15.35 2.13 -6.88
CA VAL A 149 -15.52 3.33 -7.71
C VAL A 149 -16.99 3.70 -7.87
N VAL A 150 -17.86 2.71 -8.09
CA VAL A 150 -19.32 2.94 -8.16
C VAL A 150 -19.87 3.46 -6.83
N LEU A 151 -19.41 2.91 -5.71
CA LEU A 151 -19.78 3.38 -4.36
C LEU A 151 -19.31 4.83 -4.14
N ALA A 152 -18.07 5.14 -4.48
CA ALA A 152 -17.54 6.51 -4.40
C ALA A 152 -18.37 7.49 -5.24
N GLY A 153 -18.76 7.09 -6.46
CA GLY A 153 -19.65 7.86 -7.33
C GLY A 153 -21.04 8.07 -6.74
N ALA A 154 -21.63 7.05 -6.14
CA ALA A 154 -22.92 7.17 -5.47
C ALA A 154 -22.85 8.14 -4.28
N ILE A 155 -21.83 8.03 -3.44
CA ILE A 155 -21.60 8.96 -2.32
C ILE A 155 -21.39 10.38 -2.85
N PHE A 156 -20.60 10.56 -3.90
CA PHE A 156 -20.42 11.86 -4.56
C PHE A 156 -21.76 12.47 -4.99
N LEU A 157 -22.62 11.70 -5.66
CA LEU A 157 -23.93 12.20 -6.11
C LEU A 157 -24.82 12.62 -4.93
N ILE A 158 -24.85 11.83 -3.87
CA ILE A 158 -25.60 12.17 -2.64
C ILE A 158 -25.06 13.47 -2.03
N LEU A 159 -23.76 13.62 -1.92
CA LEU A 159 -23.13 14.81 -1.33
C LEU A 159 -23.31 16.04 -2.23
N ARG A 160 -23.19 15.86 -3.54
CA ARG A 160 -23.33 16.96 -4.51
C ARG A 160 -24.76 17.48 -4.62
N TYR A 161 -25.73 16.58 -4.78
CA TYR A 161 -27.11 16.94 -5.09
C TYR A 161 -28.02 16.89 -3.86
N GLY A 162 -27.75 16.02 -2.90
CA GLY A 162 -28.51 15.91 -1.65
C GLY A 162 -28.08 16.90 -0.59
N ALA A 163 -26.75 17.05 -0.38
CA ALA A 163 -26.21 17.96 0.63
C ALA A 163 -25.76 19.32 0.07
N GLY A 164 -25.84 19.55 -1.24
CA GLY A 164 -25.52 20.83 -1.87
C GLY A 164 -24.03 21.22 -1.84
N LEU A 165 -23.12 20.27 -1.66
CA LEU A 165 -21.69 20.55 -1.64
C LEU A 165 -21.18 20.99 -3.02
N SER A 166 -20.07 21.76 -3.05
CA SER A 166 -19.35 22.03 -4.31
C SER A 166 -18.87 20.73 -4.96
N PHE A 167 -18.56 20.78 -6.25
CA PHE A 167 -18.06 19.61 -6.98
C PHE A 167 -16.82 19.02 -6.29
N ASP A 168 -15.81 19.86 -6.03
CA ASP A 168 -14.54 19.44 -5.44
C ASP A 168 -14.72 18.84 -4.03
N ALA A 169 -15.53 19.51 -3.17
CA ALA A 169 -15.80 19.02 -1.82
C ALA A 169 -16.61 17.70 -1.82
N ALA A 170 -17.54 17.53 -2.75
CA ALA A 170 -18.32 16.31 -2.88
C ALA A 170 -17.44 15.16 -3.42
N PHE A 171 -16.58 15.46 -4.39
CA PHE A 171 -15.65 14.50 -4.98
C PHE A 171 -14.63 14.00 -3.94
N ASP A 172 -13.93 14.92 -3.26
CA ASP A 172 -12.96 14.58 -2.22
C ASP A 172 -13.58 13.72 -1.12
N ARG A 173 -14.71 14.16 -0.56
CA ARG A 173 -15.38 13.41 0.52
C ARG A 173 -15.89 12.06 0.05
N GLY A 174 -16.52 12.00 -1.13
CA GLY A 174 -17.04 10.75 -1.70
C GLY A 174 -15.92 9.73 -1.91
N TYR A 175 -14.84 10.18 -2.49
CA TYR A 175 -13.65 9.37 -2.72
C TYR A 175 -13.03 8.87 -1.40
N TYR A 176 -12.73 9.78 -0.45
CA TYR A 176 -12.08 9.39 0.80
C TYR A 176 -12.98 8.51 1.69
N ILE A 177 -14.30 8.73 1.72
CA ILE A 177 -15.20 7.85 2.47
C ILE A 177 -15.15 6.43 1.91
N ALA A 178 -15.20 6.25 0.59
CA ALA A 178 -15.13 4.94 -0.04
C ALA A 178 -13.77 4.28 0.24
N VAL A 179 -12.68 4.94 -0.15
CA VAL A 179 -11.30 4.39 -0.01
C VAL A 179 -10.96 4.07 1.44
N LEU A 180 -11.26 4.97 2.40
CA LEU A 180 -10.94 4.73 3.81
C LEU A 180 -11.77 3.60 4.41
N SER A 181 -13.02 3.40 3.96
CA SER A 181 -13.84 2.27 4.41
C SER A 181 -13.17 0.93 4.06
N PHE A 182 -12.66 0.79 2.84
CA PHE A 182 -11.93 -0.42 2.41
C PHE A 182 -10.55 -0.53 3.07
N LEU A 183 -9.88 0.60 3.30
CA LEU A 183 -8.59 0.62 3.98
C LEU A 183 -8.68 0.10 5.41
N TRP A 184 -9.74 0.40 6.15
CA TRP A 184 -9.99 -0.18 7.48
C TRP A 184 -10.15 -1.69 7.44
N VAL A 185 -10.90 -2.22 6.46
CA VAL A 185 -11.05 -3.67 6.26
C VAL A 185 -9.69 -4.31 5.93
N HIS A 186 -8.87 -3.63 5.12
CA HIS A 186 -7.52 -4.08 4.78
C HIS A 186 -6.62 -4.17 6.02
N TYR A 187 -6.53 -3.11 6.84
CA TYR A 187 -5.75 -3.13 8.08
C TYR A 187 -6.23 -4.17 9.09
N PHE A 188 -7.53 -4.42 9.15
CA PHE A 188 -8.07 -5.48 9.98
C PHE A 188 -7.58 -6.86 9.51
N HIS A 189 -7.57 -7.12 8.21
CA HIS A 189 -7.03 -8.35 7.64
C HIS A 189 -5.52 -8.47 7.85
N ASP A 190 -4.78 -7.38 7.69
CA ASP A 190 -3.33 -7.35 7.94
C ASP A 190 -3.00 -7.73 9.38
N HIS A 191 -3.78 -7.24 10.34
CA HIS A 191 -3.61 -7.62 11.73
C HIS A 191 -3.63 -9.14 11.88
N PHE A 192 -4.64 -9.82 11.33
CA PHE A 192 -4.72 -11.29 11.41
C PHE A 192 -3.61 -11.97 10.62
N LEU A 193 -3.30 -11.48 9.45
CA LEU A 193 -2.28 -12.09 8.58
C LEU A 193 -0.89 -12.06 9.23
N PHE A 194 -0.52 -10.95 9.87
CA PHE A 194 0.83 -10.74 10.40
C PHE A 194 0.96 -11.07 11.90
N THR A 195 -0.14 -11.19 12.65
CA THR A 195 -0.08 -11.53 14.08
C THR A 195 -0.30 -13.02 14.35
N GLN A 196 -0.80 -13.79 13.39
CA GLN A 196 -0.96 -15.23 13.53
C GLN A 196 0.27 -15.97 12.97
N PRO A 197 1.19 -16.44 13.83
CA PRO A 197 2.44 -17.09 13.37
C PRO A 197 2.17 -18.35 12.53
N GLU A 198 1.02 -18.99 12.70
CA GLU A 198 0.60 -20.17 11.92
C GLU A 198 0.41 -19.85 10.44
N VAL A 199 -0.09 -18.65 10.11
CA VAL A 199 -0.29 -18.21 8.72
C VAL A 199 1.05 -17.95 8.04
N ILE A 200 1.98 -17.28 8.75
CA ILE A 200 3.31 -16.96 8.22
C ILE A 200 4.22 -18.19 8.23
N GLY A 201 4.18 -18.99 9.28
CA GLY A 201 4.96 -20.22 9.41
C GLY A 201 4.67 -21.24 8.31
N SER A 202 3.43 -21.26 7.82
CA SER A 202 3.04 -22.12 6.70
C SER A 202 3.72 -21.71 5.39
N VAL A 203 4.00 -20.44 5.18
CA VAL A 203 4.68 -19.91 3.98
C VAL A 203 6.20 -20.03 4.13
N ALA A 204 6.73 -19.81 5.32
CA ALA A 204 8.19 -19.88 5.59
C ALA A 204 8.76 -21.30 5.38
N GLN A 205 7.97 -22.34 5.61
CA GLN A 205 8.36 -23.74 5.39
C GLN A 205 8.47 -24.12 3.88
N LEU A 206 8.11 -23.24 2.97
CA LEU A 206 8.22 -23.45 1.53
C LEU A 206 9.54 -22.93 0.94
N SER A 207 10.38 -22.24 1.74
CA SER A 207 11.71 -21.84 1.28
C SER A 207 12.59 -23.10 1.31
N PRO A 208 12.99 -23.67 0.16
CA PRO A 208 14.07 -24.64 0.17
C PRO A 208 15.32 -23.96 0.72
N ALA A 209 15.95 -24.63 1.67
CA ALA A 209 17.25 -24.22 2.22
C ALA A 209 18.31 -24.17 1.12
#